data_6fc1fa679444e74f22d75c68bca3fa6a
#
_entry.id   6fc1fa679444e74f22d75c68bca3fa6a
#
_cell.length_a   1.000
_cell.length_b   1.000
_cell.length_c   1.000
_cell.angle_alpha   90.00
_cell.angle_beta   90.00
_cell.angle_gamma   90.00
#
_symmetry.space_group_name_H-M   'P 1'
#
loop_
_entity.id
_entity.type
_entity.pdbx_description
1 polymer ?
#
loop_
_entity_poly.entity_id
_entity_poly.type
_entity_poly.pdbx_seq_one_letter_code
_entity_poly.pdbx_strand_id
1 'polypeptide(L)'
;MPAGLSPGSPTQAHIDEARLQEAYSLVSSWVAEGNASGAVVAVARGGYCLEPQAFGTRRWRQDARPMAADDVFLVASVTKPVTAAALMLQVAAGRARLMDRV
;
A
#
# COMPACT_ATOMS: atom_id res chain seq x y z
N MET A 1 7.84 -6.22 -20.58
CA MET A 1 7.50 -5.36 -19.42
C MET A 1 6.27 -5.94 -18.77
N PRO A 2 6.31 -6.30 -17.52
CA PRO A 2 5.05 -6.49 -16.83
C PRO A 2 4.29 -5.18 -16.95
N ALA A 3 3.05 -5.24 -17.42
CA ALA A 3 2.20 -4.07 -17.45
C ALA A 3 2.12 -3.54 -16.01
N GLY A 4 2.49 -2.28 -15.82
CA GLY A 4 2.31 -1.61 -14.54
C GLY A 4 0.83 -1.60 -14.18
N LEU A 5 0.51 -1.35 -12.90
CA LEU A 5 -0.86 -1.14 -12.48
C LEU A 5 -1.42 0.10 -13.21
N SER A 6 -2.60 -0.01 -13.77
CA SER A 6 -3.31 1.11 -14.39
C SER A 6 -4.27 1.71 -13.36
N PRO A 7 -4.48 3.04 -13.35
CA PRO A 7 -5.57 3.63 -12.58
C PRO A 7 -6.91 3.01 -12.98
N GLY A 8 -7.75 2.70 -12.02
CA GLY A 8 -9.04 2.06 -12.30
C GLY A 8 -10.09 2.29 -11.21
N SER A 9 -11.32 1.94 -11.55
CA SER A 9 -12.46 1.97 -10.65
C SER A 9 -12.67 0.62 -9.95
N PRO A 10 -13.45 0.55 -8.86
CA PRO A 10 -13.84 -0.72 -8.23
C PRO A 10 -14.45 -1.70 -9.22
N THR A 11 -15.30 -1.23 -10.12
CA THR A 11 -15.93 -2.06 -11.15
C THR A 11 -14.92 -2.69 -12.11
N GLN A 12 -13.94 -1.92 -12.60
CA GLN A 12 -12.88 -2.42 -13.47
C GLN A 12 -11.97 -3.44 -12.76
N ALA A 13 -11.72 -3.23 -11.47
CA ALA A 13 -10.94 -4.13 -10.64
C ALA A 13 -11.75 -5.34 -10.14
N HIS A 14 -13.03 -5.47 -10.47
CA HIS A 14 -13.95 -6.48 -9.94
C HIS A 14 -13.98 -6.50 -8.40
N ILE A 15 -14.05 -5.33 -7.79
CA ILE A 15 -14.15 -5.13 -6.35
C ILE A 15 -15.57 -4.69 -6.03
N ASP A 16 -16.16 -5.33 -5.01
CA ASP A 16 -17.45 -4.92 -4.45
C ASP A 16 -17.29 -3.57 -3.74
N GLU A 17 -17.94 -2.55 -4.27
CA GLU A 17 -17.80 -1.17 -3.79
C GLU A 17 -18.36 -1.00 -2.37
N ALA A 18 -19.44 -1.69 -2.01
CA ALA A 18 -20.00 -1.62 -0.67
C ALA A 18 -19.03 -2.17 0.38
N ARG A 19 -18.43 -3.32 0.11
CA ARG A 19 -17.42 -3.92 0.98
C ARG A 19 -16.13 -3.09 1.05
N LEU A 20 -15.75 -2.44 -0.05
CA LEU A 20 -14.62 -1.53 -0.05
C LEU A 20 -14.88 -0.32 0.86
N GLN A 21 -16.09 0.24 0.82
CA GLN A 21 -16.48 1.34 1.70
C GLN A 21 -16.54 0.91 3.18
N GLU A 22 -16.98 -0.32 3.47
CA GLU A 22 -16.90 -0.88 4.83
C GLU A 22 -15.46 -0.93 5.33
N ALA A 23 -14.51 -1.37 4.50
CA ALA A 23 -13.09 -1.41 4.84
C ALA A 23 -12.52 0.00 5.09
N TYR A 24 -12.87 0.98 4.27
CA TYR A 24 -12.46 2.37 4.49
C TYR A 24 -13.07 2.97 5.76
N SER A 25 -14.34 2.66 6.06
CA SER A 25 -15.01 3.08 7.28
C SER A 25 -14.33 2.51 8.54
N LEU A 26 -13.85 1.27 8.47
CA LEU A 26 -13.10 0.65 9.55
C LEU A 26 -11.77 1.39 9.81
N VAL A 27 -11.02 1.73 8.77
CA VAL A 27 -9.77 2.50 8.90
C VAL A 27 -10.07 3.89 9.48
N SER A 28 -11.12 4.55 9.00
CA SER A 28 -11.56 5.85 9.50
C SER A 28 -11.90 5.82 10.99
N SER A 29 -12.59 4.76 11.45
CA SER A 29 -12.92 4.61 12.88
C SER A 29 -11.67 4.38 13.73
N TRP A 30 -10.72 3.57 13.28
CA TRP A 30 -9.44 3.39 13.98
C TRP A 30 -8.67 4.69 14.18
N VAL A 31 -8.68 5.56 13.18
CA VAL A 31 -8.05 6.90 13.28
C VAL A 31 -8.85 7.77 14.25
N ALA A 32 -10.17 7.77 14.20
CA ALA A 32 -11.03 8.55 15.09
C ALA A 32 -10.91 8.11 16.55
N GLU A 33 -10.72 6.81 16.80
CA GLU A 33 -10.50 6.22 18.12
C GLU A 33 -9.08 6.47 18.68
N GLY A 34 -8.17 7.01 17.86
CA GLY A 34 -6.81 7.29 18.26
C GLY A 34 -5.86 6.09 18.18
N ASN A 35 -6.23 5.00 17.49
CA ASN A 35 -5.35 3.84 17.28
C ASN A 35 -4.22 4.15 16.29
N ALA A 36 -4.41 5.12 15.41
CA ALA A 36 -3.39 5.69 14.52
C ALA A 36 -3.65 7.19 14.34
N SER A 37 -2.60 7.98 14.12
CA SER A 37 -2.75 9.40 13.81
C SER A 37 -3.33 9.62 12.41
N GLY A 38 -2.94 8.77 11.47
CA GLY A 38 -3.43 8.77 10.11
C GLY A 38 -3.05 7.48 9.39
N ALA A 39 -3.65 7.27 8.23
CA ALA A 39 -3.42 6.11 7.39
C ALA A 39 -3.59 6.47 5.91
N VAL A 40 -2.91 5.72 5.05
CA VAL A 40 -3.16 5.72 3.60
C VAL A 40 -3.44 4.29 3.18
N VAL A 41 -4.51 4.09 2.43
CA VAL A 41 -4.91 2.77 1.92
C VAL A 41 -4.87 2.80 0.40
N ALA A 42 -4.11 1.90 -0.19
CA ALA A 42 -4.10 1.64 -1.62
C ALA A 42 -4.61 0.22 -1.89
N VAL A 43 -5.48 0.07 -2.87
CA VAL A 43 -6.07 -1.21 -3.25
C VAL A 43 -5.81 -1.45 -4.72
N ALA A 44 -5.29 -2.64 -5.05
CA ALA A 44 -5.05 -3.04 -6.43
C ALA A 44 -5.54 -4.48 -6.66
N ARG A 45 -6.16 -4.72 -7.82
CA ARG A 45 -6.61 -6.03 -8.24
C ARG A 45 -6.75 -6.08 -9.76
N GLY A 46 -6.41 -7.23 -10.36
CA GLY A 46 -6.62 -7.47 -11.79
C GLY A 46 -5.88 -6.50 -12.72
N GLY A 47 -4.71 -5.97 -12.28
CA GLY A 47 -3.94 -4.99 -13.05
C GLY A 47 -4.39 -3.54 -12.86
N TYR A 48 -5.42 -3.29 -12.05
CA TYR A 48 -5.90 -1.95 -11.73
C TYR A 48 -5.53 -1.55 -10.30
N CYS A 49 -5.19 -0.27 -10.12
CA CYS A 49 -5.01 0.36 -8.81
C CYS A 49 -6.08 1.45 -8.64
N LEU A 50 -6.81 1.38 -7.53
CA LEU A 50 -7.79 2.39 -7.17
C LEU A 50 -7.07 3.63 -6.61
N GLU A 51 -7.76 4.78 -6.69
CA GLU A 51 -7.28 6.01 -6.07
C GLU A 51 -7.02 5.78 -4.57
N PRO A 52 -5.77 5.98 -4.08
CA PRO A 52 -5.47 5.81 -2.67
C PRO A 52 -6.28 6.75 -1.79
N GLN A 53 -6.75 6.24 -0.65
CA GLN A 53 -7.52 7.02 0.32
C GLN A 53 -6.66 7.35 1.53
N ALA A 54 -6.68 8.62 1.96
CA ALA A 54 -5.97 9.11 3.12
C ALA A 54 -6.94 9.47 4.26
N PHE A 55 -6.57 9.13 5.48
CA PHE A 55 -7.37 9.33 6.69
C PHE A 55 -6.53 9.99 7.78
N GLY A 56 -7.11 10.91 8.54
CA GLY A 56 -6.48 11.54 9.70
C GLY A 56 -5.38 12.54 9.36
N THR A 57 -4.36 12.59 10.20
CA THR A 57 -3.29 13.59 10.15
C THR A 57 -1.90 12.94 10.12
N ARG A 58 -0.90 13.69 9.63
CA ARG A 58 0.50 13.21 9.48
C ARG A 58 1.15 12.82 10.81
N ARG A 59 0.83 13.54 11.89
CA ARG A 59 1.45 13.36 13.21
C ARG A 59 0.47 13.55 14.35
N TRP A 60 0.75 12.87 15.45
CA TRP A 60 0.10 13.13 16.72
C TRP A 60 0.50 14.52 17.25
N ARG A 61 -0.47 15.36 17.56
CA ARG A 61 -0.35 16.61 18.35
C ARG A 61 0.43 17.80 17.78
N GLN A 62 1.52 17.60 17.01
CA GLN A 62 2.42 18.70 16.63
C GLN A 62 2.26 19.21 15.19
N ASP A 63 1.74 18.40 14.30
CA ASP A 63 1.48 18.76 12.91
C ASP A 63 0.14 18.17 12.49
N ALA A 64 -0.92 18.94 12.72
CA ALA A 64 -2.30 18.57 12.41
C ALA A 64 -2.62 18.65 10.92
N ARG A 65 -1.60 18.72 10.04
CA ARG A 65 -1.85 18.70 8.61
C ARG A 65 -2.52 17.40 8.21
N PRO A 66 -3.56 17.45 7.36
CA PRO A 66 -4.20 16.26 6.85
C PRO A 66 -3.19 15.28 6.22
N MET A 67 -3.45 14.00 6.39
CA MET A 67 -2.73 12.94 5.67
C MET A 67 -2.98 13.07 4.18
N ALA A 68 -1.95 12.92 3.37
CA ALA A 68 -2.05 12.90 1.91
C ALA A 68 -1.70 11.52 1.35
N ALA A 69 -2.27 11.17 0.21
CA ALA A 69 -2.07 9.87 -0.42
C ALA A 69 -0.61 9.62 -0.85
N ASP A 70 0.16 10.67 -1.07
CA ASP A 70 1.57 10.67 -1.46
C ASP A 70 2.54 10.90 -0.30
N ASP A 71 2.06 10.86 0.95
CA ASP A 71 2.93 10.97 2.12
C ASP A 71 3.91 9.80 2.22
N VAL A 72 5.12 10.11 2.69
CA VAL A 72 6.20 9.14 2.87
C VAL A 72 6.14 8.52 4.26
N PHE A 73 6.18 7.19 4.31
CA PHE A 73 6.11 6.39 5.54
C PHE A 73 7.42 5.66 5.80
N LEU A 74 7.79 5.58 7.08
CA LEU A 74 8.84 4.68 7.53
C LEU A 74 8.26 3.26 7.60
N VAL A 75 8.74 2.38 6.71
CA VAL A 75 8.16 1.03 6.57
C VAL A 75 8.91 -0.05 7.36
N ALA A 76 10.04 0.29 7.99
CA ALA A 76 10.83 -0.62 8.82
C ALA A 76 11.02 -2.01 8.16
N SER A 77 10.67 -3.10 8.85
CA SER A 77 10.85 -4.48 8.37
C SER A 77 9.97 -4.88 7.17
N VAL A 78 8.98 -4.10 6.78
CA VAL A 78 8.27 -4.29 5.50
C VAL A 78 9.22 -4.17 4.29
N THR A 79 10.39 -3.54 4.49
CA THR A 79 11.47 -3.52 3.51
C THR A 79 12.01 -4.92 3.17
N LYS A 80 11.98 -5.89 4.09
CA LYS A 80 12.52 -7.25 3.88
C LYS A 80 11.91 -7.99 2.69
N PRO A 81 10.58 -8.14 2.58
CA PRO A 81 9.98 -8.79 1.42
C PRO A 81 10.24 -8.02 0.11
N VAL A 82 10.37 -6.70 0.14
CA VAL A 82 10.74 -5.91 -1.05
C VAL A 82 12.15 -6.25 -1.50
N THR A 83 13.11 -6.33 -0.58
CA THR A 83 14.51 -6.72 -0.86
C THR A 83 14.56 -8.16 -1.38
N ALA A 84 13.83 -9.09 -0.77
CA ALA A 84 13.76 -10.47 -1.21
C ALA A 84 13.17 -10.59 -2.62
N ALA A 85 12.12 -9.85 -2.92
CA ALA A 85 11.53 -9.79 -4.27
C ALA A 85 12.53 -9.27 -5.30
N ALA A 86 13.31 -8.24 -4.98
CA ALA A 86 14.36 -7.72 -5.85
C ALA A 86 15.44 -8.78 -6.14
N LEU A 87 15.85 -9.57 -5.15
CA LEU A 87 16.75 -10.69 -5.33
C LEU A 87 16.13 -11.76 -6.24
N MET A 88 14.86 -12.10 -6.04
CA MET A 88 14.17 -13.09 -6.90
C MET A 88 14.10 -12.66 -8.36
N LEU A 89 14.05 -11.38 -8.65
CA LEU A 89 14.17 -10.88 -10.03
C LEU A 89 15.56 -11.19 -10.64
N GLN A 90 16.63 -11.15 -9.83
CA GLN A 90 17.97 -11.54 -10.31
C GLN A 90 18.05 -13.05 -10.53
N VAL A 91 17.41 -13.85 -9.67
CA VAL A 91 17.30 -15.32 -9.85
C VAL A 91 16.54 -15.63 -11.13
N ALA A 92 15.41 -15.00 -11.36
CA ALA A 92 14.61 -15.17 -12.58
C ALA A 92 15.37 -14.76 -13.86
N ALA A 93 16.25 -13.77 -13.75
CA ALA A 93 17.13 -13.34 -14.85
C ALA A 93 18.39 -14.22 -15.02
N GLY A 94 18.56 -15.28 -14.21
CA GLY A 94 19.73 -16.17 -14.25
C GLY A 94 21.03 -15.54 -13.73
N ARG A 95 20.97 -14.40 -13.04
CA ARG A 95 22.14 -13.67 -12.52
C ARG A 95 22.56 -14.09 -11.11
N ALA A 96 21.69 -14.79 -10.41
CA ALA A 96 21.96 -15.33 -9.07
C ALA A 96 21.22 -16.67 -8.92
N ARG A 97 21.69 -17.50 -7.97
CA ARG A 97 21.03 -18.75 -7.59
C ARG A 97 20.75 -18.71 -6.10
N LEU A 98 19.67 -19.33 -5.65
CA LEU A 98 19.33 -19.39 -4.21
C LEU A 98 20.39 -20.13 -3.37
N MET A 99 21.23 -20.95 -4.00
CA MET A 99 22.30 -21.70 -3.34
C MET A 99 23.68 -21.05 -3.47
N ASP A 100 23.77 -19.87 -4.06
CA ASP A 100 25.04 -19.14 -4.13
C ASP A 100 25.46 -18.70 -2.70
N ARG A 101 26.76 -18.77 -2.44
CA ARG A 101 27.31 -18.30 -1.17
C ARG A 101 27.35 -16.76 -1.16
N VAL A 102 27.03 -16.19 -0.02
CA VAL A 102 27.18 -14.74 0.26
C VAL A 102 28.57 -14.44 0.82
#